data_41c20b60f198f80789b986bdef44c655
#
_entry.id   41c20b60f198f80789b986bdef44c655
#
_cell.length_a   1.000
_cell.length_b   1.000
_cell.length_c   1.000
_cell.angle_alpha   90.00
_cell.angle_beta   90.00
_cell.angle_gamma   90.00
#
_symmetry.space_group_name_H-M   'P 1'
#
loop_
_entity.id
_entity.type
_entity.pdbx_description
1 polymer ?
#
loop_
_entity_poly.entity_id
_entity_poly.type
_entity_poly.pdbx_seq_one_letter_code
_entity_poly.pdbx_strand_id
1 'polypeptide(L)'
;TYPEYWAVQNFTSYNNGGYGVIVGNPDLKPMREYSAQLTYVLKNKYVFRGWFTHTDDLFMQTLYQQPDELRETFKVMNFDFQQQAGLMAAVPLKLGKWYSANLTALGVWLRQKDSDFYDIPFDRDIVYGMFTLRNDFHISSQPEITLSVNGMVRTKALQADYDLPASGNVDAALQIKFLKNKRATLKLYCADIFETAQINPYINFKGQRLDMDMSSYRHFGVSF
;
A
#
# COMPACT_ATOMS: atom_id res chain seq x y z
N THR A 1 -3.92 14.62 -13.60
CA THR A 1 -4.33 13.24 -13.97
C THR A 1 -5.82 13.22 -14.26
N TYR A 2 -6.24 12.45 -15.27
CA TYR A 2 -7.63 12.26 -15.64
C TYR A 2 -8.19 10.98 -15.01
N PRO A 3 -9.50 10.94 -14.67
CA PRO A 3 -10.14 9.71 -14.22
C PRO A 3 -10.12 8.62 -15.31
N GLU A 4 -10.21 7.37 -14.90
CA GLU A 4 -10.33 6.25 -15.82
C GLU A 4 -11.67 6.30 -16.58
N TYR A 5 -11.67 5.83 -17.84
CA TYR A 5 -12.83 5.92 -18.72
C TYR A 5 -14.11 5.29 -18.14
N TRP A 6 -13.99 4.14 -17.48
CA TRP A 6 -15.15 3.48 -16.87
C TRP A 6 -15.77 4.32 -15.73
N ALA A 7 -14.95 5.03 -14.96
CA ALA A 7 -15.41 5.81 -13.80
C ALA A 7 -16.28 7.00 -14.20
N VAL A 8 -16.06 7.55 -15.41
CA VAL A 8 -16.82 8.69 -15.96
C VAL A 8 -18.03 8.27 -16.80
N GLN A 9 -18.27 6.96 -16.98
CA GLN A 9 -19.45 6.48 -17.70
C GLN A 9 -20.69 6.60 -16.84
N ASN A 10 -21.82 6.87 -17.48
CA ASN A 10 -23.13 6.81 -16.82
C ASN A 10 -23.65 5.36 -16.85
N PHE A 11 -23.27 4.58 -15.82
CA PHE A 11 -23.71 3.20 -15.69
C PHE A 11 -24.04 2.85 -14.25
N THR A 12 -24.81 1.77 -14.09
CA THR A 12 -25.09 1.14 -12.81
C THR A 12 -24.89 -0.37 -12.97
N SER A 13 -24.07 -0.97 -12.13
CA SER A 13 -23.84 -2.41 -12.08
C SER A 13 -24.18 -2.94 -10.70
N TYR A 14 -24.79 -4.11 -10.63
CA TYR A 14 -25.25 -4.73 -9.39
C TYR A 14 -24.39 -5.93 -9.03
N ASN A 15 -23.93 -5.98 -7.78
CA ASN A 15 -23.16 -7.08 -7.19
C ASN A 15 -23.94 -7.74 -6.05
N ASN A 16 -23.51 -8.94 -5.63
CA ASN A 16 -24.00 -9.63 -4.44
C ASN A 16 -25.53 -9.72 -4.36
N GLY A 17 -26.19 -10.10 -5.45
CA GLY A 17 -27.65 -10.22 -5.46
C GLY A 17 -28.41 -8.89 -5.36
N GLY A 18 -27.74 -7.75 -5.66
CA GLY A 18 -28.35 -6.43 -5.64
C GLY A 18 -28.06 -5.59 -4.39
N TYR A 19 -27.32 -6.14 -3.41
CA TYR A 19 -26.90 -5.39 -2.22
C TYR A 19 -25.77 -4.39 -2.52
N GLY A 20 -24.83 -4.76 -3.39
CA GLY A 20 -23.74 -3.91 -3.85
C GLY A 20 -24.07 -3.28 -5.21
N VAL A 21 -23.90 -1.97 -5.33
CA VAL A 21 -24.13 -1.23 -6.57
C VAL A 21 -22.87 -0.43 -6.90
N ILE A 22 -22.34 -0.60 -8.10
CA ILE A 22 -21.25 0.22 -8.62
C ILE A 22 -21.85 1.24 -9.58
N VAL A 23 -21.62 2.51 -9.30
CA VAL A 23 -22.16 3.63 -10.07
C VAL A 23 -21.02 4.44 -10.68
N GLY A 24 -21.09 4.70 -11.98
CA GLY A 24 -20.19 5.64 -12.62
C GLY A 24 -20.52 7.09 -12.26
N ASN A 25 -19.58 7.99 -12.46
CA ASN A 25 -19.73 9.41 -12.14
C ASN A 25 -19.27 10.28 -13.32
N PRO A 26 -20.18 10.69 -14.21
CA PRO A 26 -19.85 11.55 -15.36
C PRO A 26 -19.31 12.94 -14.97
N ASP A 27 -19.58 13.39 -13.75
CA ASP A 27 -19.19 14.72 -13.26
C ASP A 27 -17.77 14.76 -12.65
N LEU A 28 -17.03 13.64 -12.76
CA LEU A 28 -15.66 13.58 -12.26
C LEU A 28 -14.74 14.61 -12.92
N LYS A 29 -14.07 15.40 -12.09
CA LYS A 29 -13.07 16.37 -12.51
C LYS A 29 -11.68 15.77 -12.53
N PRO A 30 -10.80 16.22 -13.44
CA PRO A 30 -9.39 15.87 -13.38
C PRO A 30 -8.73 16.43 -12.12
N MET A 31 -7.93 15.60 -11.43
CA MET A 31 -7.17 16.05 -10.28
C MET A 31 -5.93 16.85 -10.68
N ARG A 32 -5.55 17.81 -9.86
CA ARG A 32 -4.35 18.64 -9.99
C ARG A 32 -3.44 18.40 -8.81
N GLU A 33 -2.21 18.06 -9.09
CA GLU A 33 -1.21 17.77 -8.06
C GLU A 33 -0.08 18.81 -8.09
N TYR A 34 0.25 19.32 -6.91
CA TYR A 34 1.39 20.18 -6.65
C TYR A 34 2.30 19.48 -5.66
N SER A 35 3.54 19.22 -6.03
CA SER A 35 4.47 18.54 -5.17
C SER A 35 5.82 19.24 -5.10
N ALA A 36 6.42 19.19 -3.92
CA ALA A 36 7.80 19.59 -3.67
C ALA A 36 8.51 18.47 -2.93
N GLN A 37 9.72 18.14 -3.35
CA GLN A 37 10.52 17.14 -2.66
C GLN A 37 11.99 17.56 -2.58
N LEU A 38 12.63 17.18 -1.49
CA LEU A 38 14.06 17.29 -1.30
C LEU A 38 14.64 15.89 -1.05
N THR A 39 15.68 15.54 -1.79
CA THR A 39 16.41 14.28 -1.58
C THR A 39 17.85 14.61 -1.25
N TYR A 40 18.33 14.08 -0.13
CA TYR A 40 19.72 14.18 0.31
C TYR A 40 20.36 12.79 0.30
N VAL A 41 21.51 12.68 -0.35
CA VAL A 41 22.28 11.44 -0.45
C VAL A 41 23.60 11.61 0.30
N LEU A 42 23.73 10.95 1.45
CA LEU A 42 24.93 11.00 2.26
C LEU A 42 25.88 9.84 1.87
N LYS A 43 27.15 10.19 1.59
CA LYS A 43 28.22 9.23 1.24
C LYS A 43 27.84 8.31 0.08
N ASN A 44 27.06 8.77 -0.88
CA ASN A 44 26.53 7.99 -2.02
C ASN A 44 25.85 6.67 -1.60
N LYS A 45 25.31 6.62 -0.39
CA LYS A 45 24.84 5.38 0.22
C LYS A 45 23.53 5.53 1.00
N TYR A 46 23.44 6.55 1.83
CA TYR A 46 22.27 6.79 2.67
C TYR A 46 21.37 7.82 1.99
N VAL A 47 20.11 7.49 1.82
CA VAL A 47 19.13 8.36 1.14
C VAL A 47 18.12 8.85 2.16
N PHE A 48 17.95 10.17 2.22
CA PHE A 48 16.91 10.83 3.01
C PHE A 48 16.06 11.65 2.06
N ARG A 49 14.75 11.54 2.18
CA ARG A 49 13.80 12.29 1.35
C ARG A 49 12.72 12.89 2.24
N GLY A 50 12.44 14.17 2.01
CA GLY A 50 11.26 14.84 2.53
C GLY A 50 10.41 15.33 1.36
N TRP A 51 9.09 15.26 1.50
CA TRP A 51 8.17 15.76 0.47
C TRP A 51 6.91 16.34 1.08
N PHE A 52 6.28 17.20 0.30
CA PHE A 52 4.93 17.67 0.51
C PHE A 52 4.18 17.61 -0.81
N THR A 53 2.95 17.12 -0.78
CA THR A 53 2.07 17.04 -1.94
C THR A 53 0.70 17.59 -1.54
N HIS A 54 0.16 18.44 -2.40
CA HIS A 54 -1.22 18.92 -2.34
C HIS A 54 -1.92 18.54 -3.63
N THR A 55 -3.07 17.88 -3.52
CA THR A 55 -3.86 17.43 -4.67
C THR A 55 -5.26 18.00 -4.54
N ASP A 56 -5.65 18.85 -5.48
CA ASP A 56 -7.02 19.33 -5.66
C ASP A 56 -7.84 18.34 -6.47
N ASP A 57 -9.15 18.29 -6.22
CA ASP A 57 -10.10 17.44 -6.92
C ASP A 57 -9.67 15.96 -6.94
N LEU A 58 -9.03 15.47 -5.87
CA LEU A 58 -8.61 14.08 -5.78
C LEU A 58 -9.81 13.16 -5.96
N PHE A 59 -9.78 12.29 -6.95
CA PHE A 59 -10.84 11.29 -7.12
C PHE A 59 -10.45 9.94 -6.51
N MET A 60 -11.34 9.38 -5.72
CA MET A 60 -11.20 8.06 -5.09
C MET A 60 -12.52 7.32 -5.08
N GLN A 61 -12.43 5.99 -5.06
CA GLN A 61 -13.59 5.14 -4.85
C GLN A 61 -14.00 5.21 -3.38
N THR A 62 -15.27 5.46 -3.16
CA THR A 62 -15.93 5.52 -1.85
C THR A 62 -17.01 4.47 -1.77
N LEU A 63 -17.42 4.14 -0.56
CA LEU A 63 -18.59 3.32 -0.29
C LEU A 63 -19.55 4.10 0.57
N TYR A 64 -20.83 4.11 0.19
CA TYR A 64 -21.89 4.75 0.94
C TYR A 64 -23.09 3.82 1.13
N GLN A 65 -23.54 3.70 2.37
CA GLN A 65 -24.77 2.99 2.73
C GLN A 65 -25.88 4.02 2.96
N GLN A 66 -26.93 3.93 2.17
CA GLN A 66 -28.11 4.78 2.40
C GLN A 66 -28.84 4.34 3.69
N PRO A 67 -29.24 5.29 4.56
CA PRO A 67 -29.85 4.95 5.84
C PRO A 67 -31.13 4.09 5.75
N ASP A 68 -31.88 4.25 4.66
CA ASP A 68 -33.19 3.64 4.48
C ASP A 68 -33.19 2.43 3.52
N GLU A 69 -32.04 2.08 2.97
CA GLU A 69 -31.91 0.97 2.04
C GLU A 69 -30.77 0.02 2.45
N LEU A 70 -31.01 -1.29 2.37
CA LEU A 70 -29.97 -2.31 2.50
C LEU A 70 -29.12 -2.36 1.21
N ARG A 71 -28.50 -1.23 0.87
CA ARG A 71 -27.72 -1.10 -0.37
C ARG A 71 -26.42 -0.37 -0.11
N GLU A 72 -25.34 -0.92 -0.61
CA GLU A 72 -24.00 -0.36 -0.60
C GLU A 72 -23.68 0.21 -1.98
N THR A 73 -23.42 1.51 -2.03
CA THR A 73 -23.09 2.19 -3.29
C THR A 73 -21.61 2.46 -3.36
N PHE A 74 -20.94 1.84 -4.33
CA PHE A 74 -19.55 2.13 -4.70
C PHE A 74 -19.54 3.17 -5.81
N LYS A 75 -18.93 4.32 -5.55
CA LYS A 75 -18.83 5.42 -6.51
C LYS A 75 -17.47 6.07 -6.43
N VAL A 76 -16.90 6.46 -7.57
CA VAL A 76 -15.73 7.33 -7.61
C VAL A 76 -16.20 8.77 -7.46
N MET A 77 -15.64 9.48 -6.49
CA MET A 77 -15.97 10.89 -6.20
C MET A 77 -14.70 11.74 -6.16
N ASN A 78 -14.84 13.03 -6.47
CA ASN A 78 -13.80 13.99 -6.17
C ASN A 78 -13.91 14.44 -4.71
N PHE A 79 -12.76 14.57 -4.08
CA PHE A 79 -12.59 15.22 -2.78
C PHE A 79 -12.05 16.63 -3.01
N ASP A 80 -12.41 17.58 -2.17
CA ASP A 80 -11.90 18.97 -2.26
C ASP A 80 -10.37 18.96 -2.38
N PHE A 81 -9.71 18.28 -1.46
CA PHE A 81 -8.26 18.11 -1.53
C PHE A 81 -7.72 16.94 -0.71
N GLN A 82 -6.51 16.55 -1.05
CA GLN A 82 -5.63 15.74 -0.22
C GLN A 82 -4.30 16.45 -0.01
N GLN A 83 -3.79 16.40 1.21
CA GLN A 83 -2.43 16.83 1.56
C GLN A 83 -1.64 15.66 2.13
N GLN A 84 -0.38 15.58 1.74
CA GLN A 84 0.56 14.61 2.29
C GLN A 84 1.88 15.30 2.59
N ALA A 85 2.44 15.04 3.75
CA ALA A 85 3.82 15.38 4.08
C ALA A 85 4.53 14.13 4.60
N GLY A 86 5.74 13.88 4.14
CA GLY A 86 6.42 12.66 4.55
C GLY A 86 7.93 12.79 4.62
N LEU A 87 8.51 11.89 5.39
CA LEU A 87 9.96 11.69 5.50
C LEU A 87 10.27 10.22 5.23
N MET A 88 11.34 9.97 4.49
CA MET A 88 11.84 8.63 4.20
C MET A 88 13.35 8.58 4.43
N ALA A 89 13.81 7.48 5.01
CA ALA A 89 15.21 7.12 5.09
C ALA A 89 15.44 5.73 4.53
N ALA A 90 16.45 5.59 3.66
CA ALA A 90 16.92 4.30 3.17
C ALA A 90 18.38 4.12 3.56
N VAL A 91 18.66 3.06 4.33
CA VAL A 91 19.94 2.81 4.97
C VAL A 91 20.41 1.41 4.61
N PRO A 92 21.38 1.26 3.69
CA PRO A 92 22.02 -0.02 3.46
C PRO A 92 23.04 -0.33 4.59
N LEU A 93 22.99 -1.55 5.07
CA LEU A 93 23.88 -2.08 6.10
C LEU A 93 24.72 -3.21 5.50
N LYS A 94 25.97 -3.31 5.92
CA LYS A 94 26.84 -4.41 5.52
C LYS A 94 27.76 -4.78 6.66
N LEU A 95 27.76 -6.06 7.02
CA LEU A 95 28.63 -6.61 8.05
C LEU A 95 29.48 -7.73 7.44
N GLY A 96 30.75 -7.42 7.23
CA GLY A 96 31.66 -8.34 6.54
C GLY A 96 31.18 -8.73 5.14
N LYS A 97 31.42 -9.99 4.78
CA LYS A 97 30.99 -10.59 3.49
C LYS A 97 29.76 -11.48 3.64
N TRP A 98 29.37 -11.78 4.86
CA TRP A 98 28.34 -12.76 5.15
C TRP A 98 26.93 -12.16 5.32
N TYR A 99 26.82 -10.85 5.57
CA TYR A 99 25.54 -10.19 5.81
C TYR A 99 25.45 -8.84 5.11
N SER A 100 24.35 -8.61 4.45
CA SER A 100 23.94 -7.31 3.94
C SER A 100 22.45 -7.08 4.17
N ALA A 101 22.07 -5.84 4.44
CA ALA A 101 20.69 -5.48 4.63
C ALA A 101 20.38 -4.10 4.05
N ASN A 102 19.09 -3.87 3.78
CA ASN A 102 18.55 -2.56 3.45
C ASN A 102 17.37 -2.28 4.37
N LEU A 103 17.48 -1.23 5.17
CA LEU A 103 16.38 -0.68 5.95
C LEU A 103 15.79 0.50 5.21
N THR A 104 14.48 0.49 5.02
CA THR A 104 13.72 1.67 4.57
C THR A 104 12.67 1.97 5.63
N ALA A 105 12.67 3.20 6.11
CA ALA A 105 11.69 3.72 7.04
C ALA A 105 11.02 4.94 6.42
N LEU A 106 9.71 5.02 6.55
CA LEU A 106 8.90 6.09 6.00
C LEU A 106 7.82 6.47 7.03
N GLY A 107 7.64 7.77 7.22
CA GLY A 107 6.54 8.35 8.00
C GLY A 107 5.81 9.38 7.15
N VAL A 108 4.48 9.32 7.15
CA VAL A 108 3.61 10.18 6.34
C VAL A 108 2.49 10.73 7.19
N TRP A 109 2.29 12.04 7.14
CA TRP A 109 1.04 12.66 7.50
C TRP A 109 0.17 12.79 6.26
N LEU A 110 -1.08 12.38 6.36
CA LEU A 110 -2.09 12.42 5.31
C LEU A 110 -3.32 13.14 5.85
N ARG A 111 -3.87 14.07 5.08
CA ARG A 111 -5.19 14.69 5.35
C ARG A 111 -6.01 14.68 4.07
N GLN A 112 -7.27 14.31 4.20
CA GLN A 112 -8.27 14.29 3.12
C GLN A 112 -9.50 15.07 3.58
N LYS A 113 -10.00 15.93 2.72
CA LYS A 113 -11.17 16.75 3.02
C LYS A 113 -12.11 16.78 1.83
N ASP A 114 -13.40 16.75 2.15
CA ASP A 114 -14.49 17.00 1.21
C ASP A 114 -15.62 17.74 1.92
N SER A 115 -16.14 18.76 1.28
CA SER A 115 -17.26 19.58 1.79
C SER A 115 -18.62 18.97 1.44
N ASP A 116 -18.69 18.04 0.49
CA ASP A 116 -19.92 17.51 -0.07
C ASP A 116 -19.94 15.95 -0.16
N PHE A 117 -19.32 15.29 0.83
CA PHE A 117 -19.32 13.83 0.90
C PHE A 117 -20.67 13.30 1.39
N TYR A 118 -21.64 13.12 0.49
CA TYR A 118 -23.00 12.62 0.82
C TYR A 118 -23.65 13.39 1.99
N ASP A 119 -23.56 14.70 1.98
CA ASP A 119 -24.03 15.60 3.08
C ASP A 119 -23.35 15.34 4.44
N ILE A 120 -22.26 14.58 4.48
CA ILE A 120 -21.49 14.26 5.68
C ILE A 120 -20.20 15.09 5.68
N PRO A 121 -19.92 15.89 6.72
CA PRO A 121 -18.63 16.58 6.82
C PRO A 121 -17.47 15.59 6.85
N PHE A 122 -16.65 15.61 5.83
CA PHE A 122 -15.48 14.75 5.68
C PHE A 122 -14.20 15.55 5.85
N ASP A 123 -13.51 15.34 6.95
CA ASP A 123 -12.18 15.89 7.22
C ASP A 123 -11.45 14.85 8.08
N ARG A 124 -10.55 14.11 7.47
CA ARG A 124 -9.84 13.00 8.13
C ARG A 124 -8.34 13.18 7.95
N ASP A 125 -7.60 12.97 9.02
CA ASP A 125 -6.14 12.94 8.97
C ASP A 125 -5.57 11.77 9.77
N ILE A 126 -4.35 11.39 9.41
CA ILE A 126 -3.60 10.34 10.08
C ILE A 126 -2.09 10.54 9.88
N VAL A 127 -1.32 10.09 10.86
CA VAL A 127 0.11 9.83 10.67
C VAL A 127 0.32 8.33 10.63
N TYR A 128 0.93 7.84 9.57
CA TYR A 128 1.26 6.42 9.45
C TYR A 128 2.72 6.21 9.10
N GLY A 129 3.24 5.05 9.44
CA GLY A 129 4.60 4.65 9.15
C GLY A 129 4.65 3.33 8.38
N MET A 130 5.71 3.17 7.59
CA MET A 130 6.04 1.90 6.95
C MET A 130 7.54 1.63 7.13
N PHE A 131 7.85 0.39 7.51
CA PHE A 131 9.21 -0.08 7.71
C PHE A 131 9.42 -1.33 6.88
N THR A 132 10.49 -1.34 6.09
CA THR A 132 10.89 -2.51 5.31
C THR A 132 12.33 -2.83 5.64
N LEU A 133 12.59 -4.08 6.02
CA LEU A 133 13.93 -4.59 6.24
C LEU A 133 14.16 -5.80 5.33
N ARG A 134 15.14 -5.67 4.43
CA ARG A 134 15.60 -6.77 3.56
C ARG A 134 16.95 -7.23 4.05
N ASN A 135 17.08 -8.53 4.32
CA ASN A 135 18.30 -9.14 4.82
C ASN A 135 18.74 -10.25 3.87
N ASP A 136 20.05 -10.28 3.57
CA ASP A 136 20.69 -11.34 2.83
C ASP A 136 21.85 -11.88 3.66
N PHE A 137 21.78 -13.18 3.96
CA PHE A 137 22.80 -13.95 4.66
C PHE A 137 23.53 -14.82 3.64
N HIS A 138 24.78 -14.51 3.36
CA HIS A 138 25.65 -15.29 2.48
C HIS A 138 26.29 -16.42 3.27
N ILE A 139 25.69 -17.62 3.20
CA ILE A 139 26.03 -18.78 4.02
C ILE A 139 27.28 -19.49 3.48
N SER A 140 27.36 -19.64 2.14
CA SER A 140 28.46 -20.33 1.47
C SER A 140 28.76 -19.70 0.11
N SER A 141 30.01 -19.79 -0.33
CA SER A 141 30.46 -19.32 -1.65
C SER A 141 30.55 -20.44 -2.70
N GLN A 142 30.69 -21.71 -2.26
CA GLN A 142 30.79 -22.89 -3.14
C GLN A 142 30.14 -24.11 -2.47
N PRO A 143 28.90 -24.51 -2.88
CA PRO A 143 27.98 -23.76 -3.74
C PRO A 143 27.62 -22.40 -3.14
N GLU A 144 27.26 -21.41 -3.96
CA GLU A 144 26.79 -20.12 -3.44
C GLU A 144 25.41 -20.31 -2.82
N ILE A 145 25.33 -20.10 -1.51
CA ILE A 145 24.09 -20.23 -0.74
C ILE A 145 23.77 -18.89 -0.10
N THR A 146 22.62 -18.35 -0.40
CA THR A 146 22.10 -17.12 0.20
C THR A 146 20.72 -17.37 0.79
N LEU A 147 20.55 -17.03 2.06
CA LEU A 147 19.26 -16.95 2.74
C LEU A 147 18.82 -15.48 2.77
N SER A 148 17.70 -15.17 2.15
CA SER A 148 17.07 -13.86 2.24
C SER A 148 15.88 -13.91 3.19
N VAL A 149 15.82 -12.97 4.13
CA VAL A 149 14.66 -12.79 5.04
C VAL A 149 14.23 -11.35 4.98
N ASN A 150 13.03 -11.12 4.46
CA ASN A 150 12.51 -9.78 4.25
C ASN A 150 11.28 -9.57 5.12
N GLY A 151 11.20 -8.42 5.76
CA GLY A 151 10.05 -8.02 6.56
C GLY A 151 9.55 -6.65 6.14
N MET A 152 8.25 -6.47 6.20
CA MET A 152 7.59 -5.20 6.04
C MET A 152 6.51 -5.06 7.10
N VAL A 153 6.37 -3.88 7.66
CA VAL A 153 5.28 -3.51 8.56
C VAL A 153 4.77 -2.12 8.21
N ARG A 154 3.47 -1.96 8.18
CA ARG A 154 2.78 -0.68 8.03
C ARG A 154 1.84 -0.49 9.21
N THR A 155 1.86 0.70 9.80
CA THR A 155 0.88 1.08 10.81
C THR A 155 -0.51 1.32 10.19
N LYS A 156 -1.52 1.57 10.99
CA LYS A 156 -2.85 1.96 10.51
C LYS A 156 -2.75 3.15 9.53
N ALA A 157 -3.55 3.11 8.46
CA ALA A 157 -3.61 4.16 7.43
C ALA A 157 -5.07 4.46 7.06
N LEU A 158 -5.29 5.46 6.23
CA LEU A 158 -6.60 5.84 5.68
C LEU A 158 -6.58 5.83 4.15
N GLN A 159 -7.72 5.53 3.56
CA GLN A 159 -7.97 5.69 2.14
C GLN A 159 -9.44 6.08 1.95
N ALA A 160 -9.71 7.34 1.66
CA ALA A 160 -11.07 7.88 1.67
C ALA A 160 -11.79 7.57 3.00
N ASP A 161 -12.95 6.97 2.95
CA ASP A 161 -13.74 6.53 4.09
C ASP A 161 -13.23 5.23 4.74
N TYR A 162 -12.31 4.50 4.07
CA TYR A 162 -11.75 3.25 4.60
C TYR A 162 -10.67 3.49 5.65
N ASP A 163 -10.78 2.76 6.75
CA ASP A 163 -9.71 2.52 7.71
C ASP A 163 -8.93 1.27 7.28
N LEU A 164 -7.63 1.41 7.13
CA LEU A 164 -6.73 0.32 6.78
C LEU A 164 -5.96 -0.12 8.03
N PRO A 165 -6.24 -1.29 8.62
CA PRO A 165 -5.52 -1.79 9.79
C PRO A 165 -4.01 -1.86 9.56
N ALA A 166 -3.25 -1.90 10.64
CA ALA A 166 -1.85 -2.24 10.58
C ALA A 166 -1.68 -3.62 9.94
N SER A 167 -0.66 -3.76 9.10
CA SER A 167 -0.36 -5.01 8.42
C SER A 167 1.14 -5.18 8.26
N GLY A 168 1.58 -6.40 8.03
CA GLY A 168 2.98 -6.67 7.76
C GLY A 168 3.17 -8.11 7.31
N ASN A 169 4.31 -8.38 6.71
CA ASN A 169 4.66 -9.72 6.29
C ASN A 169 6.14 -10.00 6.55
N VAL A 170 6.44 -11.28 6.64
CA VAL A 170 7.80 -11.80 6.61
C VAL A 170 7.88 -12.85 5.52
N ASP A 171 8.85 -12.66 4.62
CA ASP A 171 9.15 -13.57 3.54
C ASP A 171 10.53 -14.17 3.74
N ALA A 172 10.73 -15.43 3.36
CA ALA A 172 12.04 -16.04 3.31
C ALA A 172 12.29 -16.74 1.97
N ALA A 173 13.54 -16.70 1.52
CA ALA A 173 13.98 -17.39 0.34
C ALA A 173 15.38 -17.96 0.52
N LEU A 174 15.57 -19.23 0.18
CA LEU A 174 16.87 -19.89 0.10
C LEU A 174 17.24 -20.04 -1.37
N GLN A 175 18.34 -19.45 -1.76
CA GLN A 175 18.89 -19.54 -3.11
C GLN A 175 20.19 -20.31 -3.09
N ILE A 176 20.29 -21.31 -3.94
CA ILE A 176 21.48 -22.14 -4.11
C ILE A 176 21.91 -22.07 -5.57
N LYS A 177 23.11 -21.52 -5.82
CA LYS A 177 23.72 -21.54 -7.15
C LYS A 177 24.82 -22.58 -7.18
N PHE A 178 24.74 -23.48 -8.13
CA PHE A 178 25.63 -24.60 -8.27
C PHE A 178 26.01 -24.85 -9.74
N LEU A 179 26.78 -25.92 -10.04
CA LEU A 179 27.46 -26.20 -11.28
C LEU A 179 28.61 -25.21 -11.60
N LYS A 180 29.43 -25.58 -12.59
CA LYS A 180 30.52 -24.74 -13.08
C LYS A 180 29.95 -23.38 -13.53
N ASN A 181 30.57 -22.28 -13.09
CA ASN A 181 30.18 -20.93 -13.39
C ASN A 181 28.76 -20.56 -12.88
N LYS A 182 28.24 -21.24 -11.84
CA LYS A 182 26.93 -20.95 -11.21
C LYS A 182 25.77 -21.00 -12.22
N ARG A 183 25.80 -21.92 -13.17
CA ARG A 183 24.86 -22.04 -14.29
C ARG A 183 23.47 -22.55 -13.89
N ALA A 184 23.35 -23.17 -12.73
CA ALA A 184 22.08 -23.63 -12.20
C ALA A 184 21.74 -22.88 -10.91
N THR A 185 20.49 -22.50 -10.75
CA THR A 185 19.98 -21.82 -9.56
C THR A 185 18.72 -22.51 -9.09
N LEU A 186 18.75 -23.01 -7.86
CA LEU A 186 17.56 -23.47 -7.16
C LEU A 186 17.13 -22.40 -6.16
N LYS A 187 15.88 -22.01 -6.21
CA LYS A 187 15.29 -21.08 -5.24
C LYS A 187 14.06 -21.71 -4.59
N LEU A 188 14.08 -21.80 -3.27
CA LEU A 188 12.93 -22.16 -2.44
C LEU A 188 12.47 -20.88 -1.75
N TYR A 189 11.17 -20.62 -1.71
CA TYR A 189 10.67 -19.44 -1.05
C TYR A 189 9.32 -19.68 -0.36
N CYS A 190 9.10 -18.89 0.68
CA CYS A 190 7.83 -18.77 1.38
C CYS A 190 7.53 -17.28 1.53
N ALA A 191 6.39 -16.85 1.03
CA ALA A 191 5.87 -15.51 1.23
C ALA A 191 4.84 -15.52 2.35
N ASP A 192 4.83 -14.44 3.13
CA ASP A 192 3.95 -14.22 4.27
C ASP A 192 3.90 -15.41 5.25
N ILE A 193 5.07 -15.75 5.82
CA ILE A 193 5.26 -16.92 6.69
C ILE A 193 4.24 -16.96 7.84
N PHE A 194 3.88 -15.79 8.37
CA PHE A 194 3.01 -15.64 9.55
C PHE A 194 1.54 -15.35 9.21
N GLU A 195 1.16 -15.26 7.92
CA GLU A 195 -0.20 -14.90 7.47
C GLU A 195 -0.67 -13.54 8.02
N THR A 196 0.21 -12.56 8.00
CA THR A 196 -0.03 -11.22 8.55
C THR A 196 -0.07 -10.11 7.47
N ALA A 197 0.13 -10.47 6.20
CA ALA A 197 0.05 -9.53 5.07
C ALA A 197 -1.37 -9.06 4.78
N GLN A 198 -2.37 -9.82 5.27
CA GLN A 198 -3.77 -9.56 5.04
C GLN A 198 -4.16 -8.18 5.58
N ILE A 199 -4.77 -7.38 4.72
CA ILE A 199 -5.36 -6.09 5.09
C ILE A 199 -6.86 -6.29 5.00
N ASN A 200 -7.56 -6.18 6.13
CA ASN A 200 -9.02 -6.21 6.20
C ASN A 200 -9.51 -4.77 6.37
N PRO A 201 -9.75 -4.04 5.26
CA PRO A 201 -10.27 -2.68 5.33
C PRO A 201 -11.62 -2.67 6.01
N TYR A 202 -11.89 -1.62 6.78
CA TYR A 202 -13.21 -1.42 7.35
C TYR A 202 -13.62 0.04 7.25
N ILE A 203 -14.91 0.29 7.29
CA ILE A 203 -15.49 1.62 7.40
C ILE A 203 -16.17 1.72 8.77
N ASN A 204 -15.83 2.75 9.51
CA ASN A 204 -16.52 3.15 10.75
C ASN A 204 -16.50 4.66 10.84
N PHE A 205 -17.31 5.29 9.99
CA PHE A 205 -17.29 6.73 9.81
C PHE A 205 -18.71 7.29 9.73
N LYS A 206 -19.10 8.16 10.70
CA LYS A 206 -20.36 8.90 10.68
C LYS A 206 -21.60 8.04 10.38
N GLY A 207 -21.71 6.88 11.01
CA GLY A 207 -22.83 5.95 10.81
C GLY A 207 -22.65 4.94 9.67
N GLN A 208 -21.66 5.12 8.81
CA GLN A 208 -21.27 4.13 7.81
C GLN A 208 -20.49 3.01 8.46
N ARG A 209 -20.81 1.76 8.15
CA ARG A 209 -20.13 0.59 8.70
C ARG A 209 -19.98 -0.52 7.66
N LEU A 210 -18.74 -0.96 7.48
CA LEU A 210 -18.41 -2.09 6.61
C LEU A 210 -17.18 -2.80 7.19
N ASP A 211 -17.16 -4.12 7.13
CA ASP A 211 -15.99 -4.94 7.41
C ASP A 211 -15.70 -5.80 6.17
N MET A 212 -14.47 -5.80 5.70
CA MET A 212 -14.01 -6.59 4.56
C MET A 212 -13.02 -7.65 5.00
N ASP A 213 -13.29 -8.92 4.68
CA ASP A 213 -12.35 -10.01 4.84
C ASP A 213 -11.61 -10.27 3.53
N MET A 214 -10.29 -10.14 3.57
CA MET A 214 -9.42 -10.44 2.44
C MET A 214 -8.77 -11.81 2.62
N SER A 215 -8.49 -12.49 1.52
CA SER A 215 -7.83 -13.80 1.55
C SER A 215 -6.37 -13.70 1.98
N SER A 216 -5.86 -14.74 2.65
CA SER A 216 -4.44 -14.89 2.96
C SER A 216 -3.59 -14.97 1.68
N TYR A 217 -2.39 -14.38 1.74
CA TYR A 217 -1.41 -14.37 0.64
C TYR A 217 -0.27 -15.36 0.84
N ARG A 218 -0.30 -16.19 1.91
CA ARG A 218 0.78 -17.15 2.15
C ARG A 218 0.90 -18.13 0.98
N HIS A 219 2.08 -18.22 0.41
CA HIS A 219 2.37 -19.19 -0.62
C HIS A 219 3.84 -19.64 -0.58
N PHE A 220 4.04 -20.85 -1.06
CA PHE A 220 5.34 -21.48 -1.18
C PHE A 220 5.67 -21.72 -2.67
N GLY A 221 6.92 -21.64 -3.00
CA GLY A 221 7.33 -21.92 -4.37
C GLY A 221 8.76 -22.45 -4.47
N VAL A 222 8.96 -23.12 -5.59
CA VAL A 222 10.26 -23.65 -6.01
C VAL A 222 10.48 -23.19 -7.44
N SER A 223 11.65 -22.64 -7.74
CA SER A 223 12.07 -22.34 -9.10
C SER A 223 13.47 -22.90 -9.33
N PHE A 224 13.68 -23.40 -10.56
CA PHE A 224 14.93 -23.98 -11.01
C PHE A 224 15.40 -23.27 -12.29
#